data_e97e009c5be2dfb451803e68b4ecf21d
#
_entry.id   e97e009c5be2dfb451803e68b4ecf21d
#
_cell.length_a   1.000
_cell.length_b   1.000
_cell.length_c   1.000
_cell.angle_alpha   90.00
_cell.angle_beta   90.00
_cell.angle_gamma   90.00
#
_symmetry.space_group_name_H-M   'P 1'
#
loop_
_entity.id
_entity.type
_entity.pdbx_description
1 polymer ?
#
loop_
_entity_poly.entity_id
_entity_poly.type
_entity_poly.pdbx_seq_one_letter_code
_entity_poly.pdbx_strand_id
1 'polypeptide(L)'
;AASDVYKRQIKDILPKVLLAGENAGTLSEDGAKLLDPSATLKAGALMCPAEGDAGTGMVATNSVAQRTGNISAGTSIFSMIVLEKQLSRVYEEIDMVTTPTGKPVAMVHCNNCCTDLDYWVKLFIEFSSLSGNNLTKGEIYDLLYNEALKGDSDCGKIVSINYFSGEPVTGFLQGRPMLLRSENSNFNLANFMRTHIYSAIATLKIGMEILEEENVNIDKLMGHGGLFKTKYVGQKLMAGAMKTPVSVLSTAGEGGAWGIAVLASYAKNNFGLPLEE
;
A
#
# COMPACT_ATOMS: atom_id res chain seq x y z
N ALA A 1 16.35 13.18 27.63
CA ALA A 1 16.48 14.06 28.79
C ALA A 1 15.49 13.70 29.90
N ALA A 2 14.17 13.58 29.63
CA ALA A 2 13.18 13.23 30.65
C ALA A 2 13.35 11.79 31.17
N SER A 3 13.83 10.85 30.39
CA SER A 3 14.08 9.47 30.79
C SER A 3 15.18 9.33 31.82
N ASP A 4 16.20 10.20 31.79
CA ASP A 4 17.29 10.16 32.75
C ASP A 4 16.87 10.62 34.15
N VAL A 5 15.93 11.56 34.22
CA VAL A 5 15.41 12.08 35.50
C VAL A 5 14.71 10.98 36.30
N TYR A 6 13.99 10.06 35.61
CA TYR A 6 13.20 9.02 36.27
C TYR A 6 13.87 7.63 36.20
N LYS A 7 15.06 7.51 35.62
CA LYS A 7 15.79 6.26 35.44
C LYS A 7 14.97 5.12 34.77
N ARG A 8 13.90 5.47 34.05
CA ARG A 8 13.10 4.51 33.30
C ARG A 8 13.57 4.45 31.83
N GLN A 9 13.73 3.24 31.35
CA GLN A 9 14.03 2.97 29.93
C GLN A 9 12.73 2.92 29.14
N ILE A 10 12.78 3.25 27.85
CA ILE A 10 11.61 3.14 26.95
C ILE A 10 11.01 1.73 27.00
N LYS A 11 11.86 0.69 27.01
CA LYS A 11 11.44 -0.71 27.10
C LYS A 11 10.63 -1.05 28.37
N ASP A 12 10.81 -0.28 29.45
CA ASP A 12 10.13 -0.53 30.71
C ASP A 12 8.69 0.04 30.73
N ILE A 13 8.37 0.89 29.78
CA ILE A 13 7.06 1.54 29.64
C ILE A 13 6.28 1.04 28.41
N LEU A 14 6.92 0.31 27.53
CA LEU A 14 6.23 -0.30 26.39
C LEU A 14 5.45 -1.54 26.83
N PRO A 15 4.25 -1.78 26.26
CA PRO A 15 3.51 -3.01 26.50
C PRO A 15 4.29 -4.22 25.98
N LYS A 16 3.95 -5.41 26.50
CA LYS A 16 4.45 -6.67 25.94
C LYS A 16 3.98 -6.81 24.50
N VAL A 17 4.92 -7.00 23.57
CA VAL A 17 4.60 -7.32 22.18
C VAL A 17 4.22 -8.81 22.09
N LEU A 18 3.12 -9.08 21.41
CA LEU A 18 2.67 -10.43 21.06
C LEU A 18 2.74 -10.61 19.55
N LEU A 19 3.13 -11.80 19.12
CA LEU A 19 3.18 -12.16 17.71
C LEU A 19 1.88 -12.85 17.27
N ALA A 20 1.62 -12.88 15.98
CA ALA A 20 0.51 -13.63 15.40
C ALA A 20 0.57 -15.10 15.86
N GLY A 21 -0.59 -15.64 16.22
CA GLY A 21 -0.70 -16.99 16.78
C GLY A 21 -0.56 -17.09 18.30
N GLU A 22 -0.03 -16.05 18.97
CA GLU A 22 -0.02 -16.00 20.44
C GLU A 22 -1.40 -15.68 21.02
N ASN A 23 -1.60 -16.06 22.28
CA ASN A 23 -2.84 -15.81 23.00
C ASN A 23 -2.80 -14.43 23.68
N ALA A 24 -3.64 -13.50 23.24
CA ALA A 24 -3.80 -12.18 23.85
C ALA A 24 -4.85 -12.14 24.99
N GLY A 25 -5.39 -13.29 25.37
CA GLY A 25 -6.41 -13.43 26.40
C GLY A 25 -7.73 -13.97 25.85
N THR A 26 -8.79 -13.76 26.60
CA THR A 26 -10.14 -14.20 26.22
C THR A 26 -11.14 -13.06 26.35
N LEU A 27 -12.17 -13.05 25.54
CA LEU A 27 -13.25 -12.07 25.60
C LEU A 27 -13.94 -12.13 26.96
N SER A 28 -13.97 -11.01 27.69
CA SER A 28 -14.64 -10.89 28.98
C SER A 28 -16.17 -10.84 28.83
N GLU A 29 -16.89 -11.06 29.93
CA GLU A 29 -18.37 -10.91 29.93
C GLU A 29 -18.79 -9.48 29.59
N ASP A 30 -18.10 -8.47 30.12
CA ASP A 30 -18.39 -7.07 29.83
C ASP A 30 -18.04 -6.70 28.39
N GLY A 31 -16.95 -7.25 27.86
CA GLY A 31 -16.59 -7.10 26.44
C GLY A 31 -17.64 -7.73 25.52
N ALA A 32 -18.12 -8.92 25.85
CA ALA A 32 -19.18 -9.58 25.09
C ALA A 32 -20.48 -8.76 25.06
N LYS A 33 -20.90 -8.22 26.22
CA LYS A 33 -22.08 -7.34 26.33
C LYS A 33 -21.93 -6.04 25.57
N LEU A 34 -20.71 -5.46 25.58
CA LEU A 34 -20.41 -4.23 24.85
C LEU A 34 -20.49 -4.41 23.35
N LEU A 35 -19.95 -5.54 22.84
CA LEU A 35 -19.94 -5.84 21.40
C LEU A 35 -21.28 -6.33 20.87
N ASP A 36 -22.03 -7.04 21.71
CA ASP A 36 -23.34 -7.59 21.34
C ASP A 36 -24.35 -7.41 22.47
N PRO A 37 -25.12 -6.31 22.47
CA PRO A 37 -26.19 -6.09 23.44
C PRO A 37 -27.31 -7.14 23.41
N SER A 38 -27.43 -7.93 22.33
CA SER A 38 -28.41 -9.03 22.23
C SER A 38 -28.03 -10.25 23.06
N ALA A 39 -26.83 -10.27 23.65
CA ALA A 39 -26.30 -11.37 24.47
C ALA A 39 -26.14 -12.72 23.72
N THR A 40 -26.10 -12.69 22.39
CA THR A 40 -25.82 -13.87 21.56
C THR A 40 -24.33 -14.22 21.64
N LEU A 41 -23.44 -13.22 21.59
CA LEU A 41 -22.01 -13.40 21.77
C LEU A 41 -21.67 -13.77 23.21
N LYS A 42 -20.95 -14.87 23.40
CA LYS A 42 -20.54 -15.35 24.71
C LYS A 42 -19.11 -14.98 25.04
N ALA A 43 -18.83 -14.74 26.32
CA ALA A 43 -17.48 -14.60 26.84
C ALA A 43 -16.66 -15.89 26.62
N GLY A 44 -15.33 -15.77 26.71
CA GLY A 44 -14.39 -16.89 26.60
C GLY A 44 -13.83 -17.14 25.19
N ALA A 45 -14.27 -16.39 24.17
CA ALA A 45 -13.64 -16.47 22.84
C ALA A 45 -12.16 -16.05 22.93
N LEU A 46 -11.29 -16.83 22.28
CA LEU A 46 -9.86 -16.52 22.17
C LEU A 46 -9.68 -15.17 21.47
N MET A 47 -8.85 -14.29 22.04
CA MET A 47 -8.46 -13.04 21.44
C MET A 47 -7.06 -13.18 20.80
N CYS A 48 -6.96 -12.90 19.51
CA CYS A 48 -5.67 -12.79 18.85
C CYS A 48 -5.01 -11.45 19.21
N PRO A 49 -3.67 -11.32 19.09
CA PRO A 49 -2.99 -10.05 19.21
C PRO A 49 -3.61 -8.99 18.28
N ALA A 50 -3.68 -7.77 18.76
CA ALA A 50 -4.09 -6.64 17.93
C ALA A 50 -3.06 -6.41 16.82
N GLU A 51 -3.54 -6.09 15.61
CA GLU A 51 -2.69 -5.80 14.47
C GLU A 51 -3.18 -4.52 13.77
N GLY A 52 -2.23 -3.76 13.20
CA GLY A 52 -2.53 -2.57 12.42
C GLY A 52 -3.03 -2.89 11.01
N ASP A 53 -3.52 -1.85 10.32
CA ASP A 53 -4.02 -1.96 8.95
C ASP A 53 -2.94 -2.42 7.96
N ALA A 54 -1.70 -2.02 8.17
CA ALA A 54 -0.56 -2.42 7.35
C ALA A 54 -0.28 -3.94 7.47
N GLY A 55 -0.19 -4.48 8.68
CA GLY A 55 0.04 -5.91 8.91
C GLY A 55 -1.14 -6.77 8.47
N THR A 56 -2.38 -6.34 8.76
CA THR A 56 -3.58 -7.04 8.24
C THR A 56 -3.64 -6.99 6.71
N GLY A 57 -3.21 -5.89 6.08
CA GLY A 57 -3.10 -5.77 4.63
C GLY A 57 -2.09 -6.75 4.03
N MET A 58 -0.94 -6.96 4.69
CA MET A 58 0.04 -7.97 4.28
C MET A 58 -0.54 -9.39 4.32
N VAL A 59 -1.28 -9.71 5.39
CA VAL A 59 -1.97 -11.01 5.51
C VAL A 59 -3.04 -11.19 4.44
N ALA A 60 -3.88 -10.18 4.26
CA ALA A 60 -4.95 -10.20 3.26
C ALA A 60 -4.45 -10.40 1.82
N THR A 61 -3.24 -9.92 1.54
CA THR A 61 -2.60 -10.04 0.23
C THR A 61 -1.63 -11.22 0.11
N ASN A 62 -1.48 -12.03 1.16
CA ASN A 62 -0.51 -13.13 1.21
C ASN A 62 0.92 -12.67 0.86
N SER A 63 1.37 -11.60 1.53
CA SER A 63 2.68 -10.98 1.32
C SER A 63 3.49 -10.91 2.62
N VAL A 64 3.42 -11.96 3.45
CA VAL A 64 4.12 -12.07 4.75
C VAL A 64 5.42 -12.90 4.67
N ALA A 65 5.64 -13.59 3.55
CA ALA A 65 6.87 -14.34 3.32
C ALA A 65 8.04 -13.43 2.95
N GLN A 66 9.26 -13.81 3.30
CA GLN A 66 10.47 -13.11 2.85
C GLN A 66 10.51 -13.00 1.32
N ARG A 67 11.12 -11.94 0.81
CA ARG A 67 11.24 -11.60 -0.62
C ARG A 67 9.90 -11.35 -1.31
N THR A 68 8.82 -11.19 -0.55
CA THR A 68 7.54 -10.71 -1.06
C THR A 68 7.19 -9.36 -0.45
N GLY A 69 6.22 -8.71 -1.03
CA GLY A 69 5.70 -7.47 -0.48
C GLY A 69 4.33 -7.12 -1.06
N ASN A 70 3.71 -6.11 -0.48
CA ASN A 70 2.50 -5.52 -1.04
C ASN A 70 2.69 -4.06 -1.40
N ILE A 71 1.86 -3.57 -2.30
CA ILE A 71 1.73 -2.16 -2.66
C ILE A 71 0.28 -1.76 -2.49
N SER A 72 0.04 -0.79 -1.62
CA SER A 72 -1.25 -0.12 -1.48
C SER A 72 -1.23 1.20 -2.24
N ALA A 73 -2.05 1.35 -3.28
CA ALA A 73 -2.08 2.53 -4.12
C ALA A 73 -3.47 3.18 -4.14
N GLY A 74 -3.62 4.24 -3.38
CA GLY A 74 -4.83 5.05 -3.24
C GLY A 74 -4.51 6.54 -3.35
N THR A 75 -4.99 7.35 -2.41
CA THR A 75 -4.61 8.77 -2.27
C THR A 75 -3.11 8.91 -2.03
N SER A 76 -2.56 8.11 -1.12
CA SER A 76 -1.13 7.86 -0.92
C SER A 76 -0.75 6.51 -1.51
N ILE A 77 0.54 6.23 -1.55
CA ILE A 77 1.07 4.92 -1.95
C ILE A 77 2.14 4.46 -0.98
N PHE A 78 2.09 3.20 -0.62
CA PHE A 78 3.20 2.59 0.13
C PHE A 78 3.47 1.17 -0.36
N SER A 79 4.71 0.74 -0.16
CA SER A 79 5.12 -0.64 -0.31
C SER A 79 5.62 -1.18 1.02
N MET A 80 5.38 -2.45 1.30
CA MET A 80 5.90 -3.16 2.46
C MET A 80 6.63 -4.39 1.96
N ILE A 81 7.94 -4.44 2.13
CA ILE A 81 8.81 -5.50 1.62
C ILE A 81 9.38 -6.31 2.78
N VAL A 82 9.08 -7.61 2.82
CA VAL A 82 9.60 -8.52 3.85
C VAL A 82 11.05 -8.85 3.55
N LEU A 83 11.93 -8.41 4.44
CA LEU A 83 13.37 -8.51 4.28
C LEU A 83 13.91 -9.87 4.75
N GLU A 84 14.96 -10.35 4.11
CA GLU A 84 15.74 -11.51 4.55
C GLU A 84 16.72 -11.14 5.70
N LYS A 85 17.15 -9.88 5.73
CA LYS A 85 18.05 -9.29 6.73
C LYS A 85 17.73 -7.81 6.93
N GLN A 86 18.15 -7.24 8.03
CA GLN A 86 18.02 -5.79 8.24
C GLN A 86 18.86 -5.00 7.22
N LEU A 87 18.43 -3.77 6.92
CA LEU A 87 19.19 -2.83 6.10
C LEU A 87 20.51 -2.48 6.78
N SER A 88 21.50 -2.08 6.01
CA SER A 88 22.85 -1.79 6.51
C SER A 88 22.92 -0.55 7.41
N ARG A 89 21.97 0.37 7.25
CA ARG A 89 21.85 1.61 8.02
C ARG A 89 20.39 2.08 8.10
N VAL A 90 20.13 3.12 8.86
CA VAL A 90 18.84 3.82 8.89
C VAL A 90 18.75 4.75 7.68
N TYR A 91 17.61 4.75 7.03
CA TYR A 91 17.23 5.65 5.94
C TYR A 91 16.02 6.46 6.38
N GLU A 92 16.02 7.77 6.12
CA GLU A 92 14.90 8.66 6.48
C GLU A 92 13.68 8.42 5.60
N GLU A 93 13.88 7.84 4.41
CA GLU A 93 12.85 7.52 3.42
C GLU A 93 12.15 6.17 3.68
N ILE A 94 12.67 5.38 4.63
CA ILE A 94 12.18 4.01 4.90
C ILE A 94 11.79 3.86 6.36
N ASP A 95 10.54 3.51 6.60
CA ASP A 95 10.08 3.09 7.91
C ASP A 95 10.33 1.60 8.12
N MET A 96 11.05 1.26 9.19
CA MET A 96 11.26 -0.13 9.57
C MET A 96 10.14 -0.60 10.47
N VAL A 97 9.36 -1.56 9.97
CA VAL A 97 8.25 -2.20 10.68
C VAL A 97 8.44 -3.72 10.68
N THR A 98 7.44 -4.48 11.12
CA THR A 98 7.51 -5.95 11.12
C THR A 98 6.27 -6.57 10.49
N THR A 99 6.40 -7.81 10.02
CA THR A 99 5.24 -8.66 9.79
C THR A 99 4.54 -8.99 11.11
N PRO A 100 3.28 -9.47 11.10
CA PRO A 100 2.62 -9.96 12.32
C PRO A 100 3.38 -11.06 13.06
N THR A 101 4.31 -11.75 12.39
CA THR A 101 5.20 -12.76 12.99
C THR A 101 6.59 -12.24 13.37
N GLY A 102 6.81 -10.91 13.28
CA GLY A 102 8.04 -10.24 13.75
C GLY A 102 9.19 -10.23 12.75
N LYS A 103 9.00 -10.62 11.48
CA LYS A 103 10.04 -10.48 10.45
C LYS A 103 10.22 -9.02 10.05
N PRO A 104 11.46 -8.55 9.76
CA PRO A 104 11.70 -7.16 9.39
C PRO A 104 11.04 -6.83 8.05
N VAL A 105 10.43 -5.66 7.98
CA VAL A 105 9.78 -5.13 6.79
C VAL A 105 10.28 -3.71 6.54
N ALA A 106 10.70 -3.43 5.33
CA ALA A 106 10.97 -2.07 4.86
C ALA A 106 9.69 -1.50 4.25
N MET A 107 9.20 -0.40 4.81
CA MET A 107 8.06 0.34 4.28
C MET A 107 8.54 1.64 3.63
N VAL A 108 8.26 1.79 2.34
CA VAL A 108 8.38 3.07 1.63
C VAL A 108 7.00 3.68 1.55
N HIS A 109 6.80 4.86 2.14
CA HIS A 109 5.53 5.56 2.15
C HIS A 109 5.62 6.91 1.44
N CYS A 110 4.75 7.14 0.46
CA CYS A 110 4.65 8.39 -0.29
C CYS A 110 3.27 9.00 -0.10
N ASN A 111 3.23 10.29 0.19
CA ASN A 111 1.98 11.00 0.45
C ASN A 111 1.14 11.21 -0.81
N ASN A 112 1.77 11.23 -1.99
CA ASN A 112 1.12 11.58 -3.25
C ASN A 112 1.08 10.38 -4.21
N CYS A 113 -0.13 9.99 -4.63
CA CYS A 113 -0.35 8.92 -5.61
C CYS A 113 -1.47 9.29 -6.58
N CYS A 114 -2.69 8.79 -6.37
CA CYS A 114 -3.77 8.93 -7.35
C CYS A 114 -4.53 10.26 -7.28
N THR A 115 -4.29 11.13 -6.31
CA THR A 115 -5.08 12.36 -6.14
C THR A 115 -5.07 13.25 -7.39
N ASP A 116 -3.89 13.52 -7.96
CA ASP A 116 -3.78 14.32 -9.19
C ASP A 116 -4.43 13.61 -10.39
N LEU A 117 -4.17 12.32 -10.53
CA LEU A 117 -4.80 11.48 -11.56
C LEU A 117 -6.33 11.51 -11.47
N ASP A 118 -6.89 11.45 -10.26
CA ASP A 118 -8.33 11.51 -10.03
C ASP A 118 -8.93 12.87 -10.46
N TYR A 119 -8.22 13.98 -10.26
CA TYR A 119 -8.64 15.29 -10.76
C TYR A 119 -8.69 15.35 -12.28
N TRP A 120 -7.71 14.78 -12.97
CA TRP A 120 -7.72 14.68 -14.42
C TRP A 120 -8.86 13.81 -14.92
N VAL A 121 -9.07 12.64 -14.32
CA VAL A 121 -10.20 11.76 -14.67
C VAL A 121 -11.54 12.49 -14.45
N LYS A 122 -11.67 13.26 -13.35
CA LYS A 122 -12.86 14.06 -13.08
C LYS A 122 -13.14 15.08 -14.19
N LEU A 123 -12.10 15.72 -14.73
CA LEU A 123 -12.22 16.62 -15.87
C LEU A 123 -12.79 15.90 -17.11
N PHE A 124 -12.34 14.68 -17.39
CA PHE A 124 -12.88 13.87 -18.48
C PHE A 124 -14.33 13.43 -18.23
N ILE A 125 -14.71 13.17 -16.99
CA ILE A 125 -16.12 12.90 -16.61
C ILE A 125 -17.00 14.11 -16.92
N GLU A 126 -16.56 15.31 -16.54
CA GLU A 126 -17.26 16.57 -16.83
C GLU A 126 -17.42 16.78 -18.35
N PHE A 127 -16.33 16.57 -19.11
CA PHE A 127 -16.38 16.67 -20.58
C PHE A 127 -17.33 15.64 -21.21
N SER A 128 -17.31 14.39 -20.74
CA SER A 128 -18.22 13.34 -21.21
C SER A 128 -19.68 13.74 -20.99
N SER A 129 -20.01 14.25 -19.82
CA SER A 129 -21.35 14.73 -19.49
C SER A 129 -21.78 15.89 -20.39
N LEU A 130 -20.92 16.88 -20.60
CA LEU A 130 -21.18 18.03 -21.47
C LEU A 130 -21.39 17.64 -22.94
N SER A 131 -20.72 16.58 -23.40
CA SER A 131 -20.87 16.05 -24.77
C SER A 131 -22.10 15.16 -24.97
N GLY A 132 -22.92 14.99 -23.93
CA GLY A 132 -24.12 14.16 -23.97
C GLY A 132 -23.87 12.65 -23.83
N ASN A 133 -22.62 12.23 -23.54
CA ASN A 133 -22.30 10.86 -23.22
C ASN A 133 -22.58 10.57 -21.73
N ASN A 134 -23.33 9.49 -21.47
CA ASN A 134 -23.70 9.08 -20.11
C ASN A 134 -22.86 7.92 -19.59
N LEU A 135 -21.54 7.99 -19.79
CA LEU A 135 -20.62 6.99 -19.26
C LEU A 135 -20.53 7.09 -17.73
N THR A 136 -20.55 5.98 -17.07
CA THR A 136 -20.31 5.89 -15.63
C THR A 136 -18.85 6.25 -15.31
N LYS A 137 -18.61 6.65 -14.06
CA LYS A 137 -17.26 6.91 -13.56
C LYS A 137 -16.31 5.73 -13.82
N GLY A 138 -16.78 4.49 -13.59
CA GLY A 138 -15.99 3.28 -13.80
C GLY A 138 -15.60 3.08 -15.27
N GLU A 139 -16.54 3.26 -16.20
CA GLU A 139 -16.28 3.16 -17.63
C GLU A 139 -15.26 4.19 -18.11
N ILE A 140 -15.30 5.41 -17.59
CA ILE A 140 -14.31 6.44 -17.93
C ILE A 140 -12.93 6.07 -17.41
N TYR A 141 -12.81 5.56 -16.18
CA TYR A 141 -11.54 5.04 -15.68
C TYR A 141 -11.01 3.93 -16.56
N ASP A 142 -11.83 2.96 -16.92
CA ASP A 142 -11.43 1.83 -17.76
C ASP A 142 -10.98 2.29 -19.14
N LEU A 143 -11.68 3.22 -19.78
CA LEU A 143 -11.28 3.79 -21.06
C LEU A 143 -9.93 4.49 -20.97
N LEU A 144 -9.76 5.41 -20.02
CA LEU A 144 -8.55 6.21 -19.87
C LEU A 144 -7.33 5.37 -19.48
N TYR A 145 -7.51 4.40 -18.58
CA TYR A 145 -6.42 3.54 -18.12
C TYR A 145 -5.99 2.57 -19.24
N ASN A 146 -6.93 1.98 -19.97
CA ASN A 146 -6.59 1.13 -21.10
C ASN A 146 -5.93 1.92 -22.23
N GLU A 147 -6.32 3.19 -22.43
CA GLU A 147 -5.67 4.06 -23.41
C GLU A 147 -4.21 4.33 -23.02
N ALA A 148 -3.89 4.49 -21.74
CA ALA A 148 -2.53 4.67 -21.25
C ALA A 148 -1.58 3.52 -21.65
N LEU A 149 -2.08 2.30 -21.85
CA LEU A 149 -1.24 1.17 -22.30
C LEU A 149 -0.73 1.34 -23.73
N LYS A 150 -1.36 2.19 -24.54
CA LYS A 150 -0.96 2.48 -25.92
C LYS A 150 0.07 3.60 -26.02
N GLY A 151 0.33 4.30 -24.91
CA GLY A 151 1.30 5.40 -24.87
C GLY A 151 2.73 4.91 -25.10
N ASP A 152 3.58 5.85 -25.55
CA ASP A 152 5.00 5.63 -25.76
C ASP A 152 5.70 5.26 -24.45
N SER A 153 6.79 4.51 -24.52
CA SER A 153 7.53 4.08 -23.33
C SER A 153 8.09 5.25 -22.48
N ASP A 154 8.40 6.36 -23.14
CA ASP A 154 8.86 7.61 -22.55
C ASP A 154 7.71 8.61 -22.28
N CYS A 155 6.47 8.15 -22.32
CA CYS A 155 5.28 8.99 -22.17
C CYS A 155 5.18 10.14 -23.17
N GLY A 156 5.76 9.98 -24.37
CA GLY A 156 5.81 11.02 -25.39
C GLY A 156 6.57 12.27 -24.95
N LYS A 157 7.57 12.15 -24.07
CA LYS A 157 8.36 13.23 -23.45
C LYS A 157 7.52 14.23 -22.64
N ILE A 158 6.42 13.78 -22.06
CA ILE A 158 5.60 14.53 -21.13
C ILE A 158 6.05 14.18 -19.72
N VAL A 159 6.16 15.16 -18.83
CA VAL A 159 6.54 14.97 -17.43
C VAL A 159 5.43 15.50 -16.54
N SER A 160 5.01 14.72 -15.54
CA SER A 160 4.08 15.17 -14.52
C SER A 160 4.68 14.97 -13.13
N ILE A 161 4.46 15.97 -12.28
CA ILE A 161 4.72 15.91 -10.83
C ILE A 161 3.37 16.02 -10.16
N ASN A 162 3.01 15.02 -9.38
CA ASN A 162 1.66 14.89 -8.80
C ASN A 162 1.56 15.35 -7.33
N TYR A 163 2.51 16.14 -6.84
CA TYR A 163 2.56 16.51 -5.43
C TYR A 163 1.50 17.55 -5.07
N PHE A 164 0.45 17.14 -4.40
CA PHE A 164 -0.54 18.00 -3.74
C PHE A 164 -0.14 18.39 -2.32
N SER A 165 0.65 17.55 -1.66
CA SER A 165 1.17 17.77 -0.31
C SER A 165 2.69 17.64 -0.30
N GLY A 166 3.30 17.84 0.86
CA GLY A 166 4.71 17.51 1.07
C GLY A 166 4.97 16.02 0.81
N GLU A 167 6.21 15.72 0.42
CA GLU A 167 6.62 14.36 0.05
C GLU A 167 7.94 14.00 0.75
N PRO A 168 7.88 13.17 1.82
CA PRO A 168 9.05 12.83 2.61
C PRO A 168 10.17 12.16 1.80
N VAL A 169 9.81 11.24 0.90
CA VAL A 169 10.78 10.49 0.08
C VAL A 169 11.67 11.40 -0.77
N THR A 170 11.16 12.55 -1.18
CA THR A 170 11.91 13.54 -1.97
C THR A 170 12.23 14.82 -1.20
N GLY A 171 11.93 14.89 0.10
CA GLY A 171 12.27 16.02 0.96
C GLY A 171 11.46 17.31 0.72
N PHE A 172 10.34 17.25 -0.01
CA PHE A 172 9.50 18.41 -0.26
C PHE A 172 8.52 18.65 0.90
N LEU A 173 8.56 19.86 1.46
CA LEU A 173 7.63 20.25 2.54
C LEU A 173 6.24 20.63 2.03
N GLN A 174 6.13 21.05 0.78
CA GLN A 174 4.87 21.46 0.12
C GLN A 174 4.84 20.96 -1.31
N GLY A 175 3.65 20.67 -1.80
CA GLY A 175 3.43 20.23 -3.17
C GLY A 175 2.88 21.33 -4.09
N ARG A 176 3.14 21.17 -5.39
CA ARG A 176 2.51 21.88 -6.51
C ARG A 176 2.47 20.91 -7.69
N PRO A 177 1.30 20.37 -8.05
CA PRO A 177 1.17 19.54 -9.24
C PRO A 177 1.56 20.33 -10.48
N MET A 178 2.31 19.70 -11.36
CA MET A 178 2.79 20.32 -12.61
C MET A 178 2.73 19.32 -13.75
N LEU A 179 2.34 19.79 -14.93
CA LEU A 179 2.47 19.07 -16.19
C LEU A 179 3.38 19.86 -17.12
N LEU A 180 4.48 19.25 -17.52
CA LEU A 180 5.50 19.85 -18.36
C LEU A 180 5.57 19.14 -19.71
N ARG A 181 5.70 19.92 -20.77
CA ARG A 181 5.90 19.41 -22.13
C ARG A 181 6.73 20.42 -22.95
N SER A 182 7.43 19.89 -23.93
CA SER A 182 8.17 20.70 -24.91
C SER A 182 7.46 20.66 -26.27
N GLU A 183 7.95 21.46 -27.20
CA GLU A 183 7.46 21.46 -28.60
C GLU A 183 7.57 20.09 -29.29
N ASN A 184 8.54 19.28 -28.85
CA ASN A 184 8.81 17.93 -29.42
C ASN A 184 8.07 16.82 -28.63
N SER A 185 7.16 17.14 -27.72
CA SER A 185 6.38 16.16 -27.00
C SER A 185 5.27 15.59 -27.89
N ASN A 186 5.14 14.26 -27.91
CA ASN A 186 4.00 13.59 -28.53
C ASN A 186 2.78 13.66 -27.60
N PHE A 187 2.10 14.83 -27.61
CA PHE A 187 1.00 15.11 -26.71
C PHE A 187 -0.30 14.56 -27.25
N ASN A 188 -0.68 13.38 -26.81
CA ASN A 188 -1.95 12.71 -27.10
C ASN A 188 -2.52 12.09 -25.80
N LEU A 189 -3.76 11.57 -25.86
CA LEU A 189 -4.46 11.03 -24.70
C LEU A 189 -3.72 9.83 -24.07
N ALA A 190 -3.16 8.95 -24.90
CA ALA A 190 -2.46 7.76 -24.42
C ALA A 190 -1.22 8.14 -23.62
N ASN A 191 -0.39 9.04 -24.14
CA ASN A 191 0.80 9.54 -23.47
C ASN A 191 0.46 10.37 -22.22
N PHE A 192 -0.56 11.22 -22.31
CA PHE A 192 -1.05 12.00 -21.19
C PHE A 192 -1.44 11.09 -20.01
N MET A 193 -2.30 10.11 -20.25
CA MET A 193 -2.76 9.20 -19.20
C MET A 193 -1.64 8.31 -18.64
N ARG A 194 -0.75 7.83 -19.53
CA ARG A 194 0.43 7.05 -19.11
C ARG A 194 1.35 7.86 -18.20
N THR A 195 1.59 9.14 -18.55
CA THR A 195 2.38 10.07 -17.73
C THR A 195 1.80 10.21 -16.33
N HIS A 196 0.49 10.41 -16.19
CA HIS A 196 -0.14 10.57 -14.88
C HIS A 196 -0.15 9.28 -14.07
N ILE A 197 -0.29 8.12 -14.69
CA ILE A 197 -0.18 6.84 -13.97
C ILE A 197 1.26 6.63 -13.50
N TYR A 198 2.27 6.90 -14.33
CA TYR A 198 3.67 6.80 -13.90
C TYR A 198 4.03 7.86 -12.84
N SER A 199 3.49 9.07 -12.92
CA SER A 199 3.66 10.08 -11.87
C SER A 199 3.17 9.58 -10.51
N ALA A 200 2.04 8.86 -10.48
CA ALA A 200 1.50 8.26 -9.26
C ALA A 200 2.41 7.15 -8.67
N ILE A 201 3.31 6.58 -9.48
CA ILE A 201 4.21 5.48 -9.09
C ILE A 201 5.64 5.98 -8.84
N ALA A 202 6.03 7.09 -9.46
CA ALA A 202 7.43 7.51 -9.58
C ALA A 202 8.12 7.72 -8.23
N THR A 203 7.46 8.36 -7.28
CA THR A 203 8.03 8.61 -5.96
C THR A 203 8.26 7.31 -5.19
N LEU A 204 7.32 6.36 -5.29
CA LEU A 204 7.52 5.03 -4.72
C LEU A 204 8.76 4.35 -5.33
N LYS A 205 8.95 4.46 -6.66
CA LYS A 205 10.15 3.91 -7.33
C LYS A 205 11.43 4.52 -6.78
N ILE A 206 11.47 5.84 -6.53
CA ILE A 206 12.65 6.49 -5.92
C ILE A 206 12.98 5.87 -4.56
N GLY A 207 12.00 5.71 -3.68
CA GLY A 207 12.23 5.06 -2.39
C GLY A 207 12.63 3.58 -2.51
N MET A 208 12.08 2.87 -3.50
CA MET A 208 12.43 1.47 -3.77
C MET A 208 13.86 1.30 -4.33
N GLU A 209 14.47 2.32 -4.92
CA GLU A 209 15.87 2.28 -5.38
C GLU A 209 16.82 2.07 -4.21
N ILE A 210 16.51 2.58 -3.01
CA ILE A 210 17.27 2.31 -1.79
C ILE A 210 17.34 0.80 -1.51
N LEU A 211 16.25 0.08 -1.70
CA LEU A 211 16.22 -1.37 -1.52
C LEU A 211 17.03 -2.11 -2.60
N GLU A 212 17.04 -1.58 -3.83
CA GLU A 212 17.90 -2.10 -4.91
C GLU A 212 19.39 -1.92 -4.54
N GLU A 213 19.79 -0.75 -4.01
CA GLU A 213 21.16 -0.48 -3.54
C GLU A 213 21.57 -1.38 -2.36
N GLU A 214 20.64 -1.68 -1.46
CA GLU A 214 20.84 -2.62 -0.34
C GLU A 214 20.84 -4.10 -0.79
N ASN A 215 20.67 -4.37 -2.08
CA ASN A 215 20.58 -5.73 -2.65
C ASN A 215 19.44 -6.55 -2.04
N VAL A 216 18.30 -5.92 -1.78
CA VAL A 216 17.09 -6.59 -1.33
C VAL A 216 16.44 -7.29 -2.52
N ASN A 217 16.29 -8.61 -2.43
CA ASN A 217 15.61 -9.39 -3.45
C ASN A 217 14.11 -9.36 -3.24
N ILE A 218 13.36 -9.12 -4.31
CA ILE A 218 11.89 -9.10 -4.31
C ILE A 218 11.39 -10.00 -5.44
N ASP A 219 10.81 -11.12 -5.09
CA ASP A 219 10.33 -12.10 -6.07
C ASP A 219 8.94 -11.75 -6.60
N LYS A 220 8.09 -11.15 -5.75
CA LYS A 220 6.70 -10.86 -6.08
C LYS A 220 6.15 -9.70 -5.24
N LEU A 221 5.32 -8.87 -5.87
CA LEU A 221 4.56 -7.81 -5.22
C LEU A 221 3.06 -8.08 -5.38
N MET A 222 2.30 -7.78 -4.34
CA MET A 222 0.84 -7.88 -4.32
C MET A 222 0.24 -6.49 -4.31
N GLY A 223 -0.46 -6.11 -5.40
CA GLY A 223 -1.08 -4.80 -5.55
C GLY A 223 -2.51 -4.77 -5.00
N HIS A 224 -2.88 -3.68 -4.33
CA HIS A 224 -4.26 -3.37 -3.99
C HIS A 224 -4.52 -1.86 -3.97
N GLY A 225 -5.78 -1.45 -3.92
CA GLY A 225 -6.18 -0.04 -3.96
C GLY A 225 -6.67 0.43 -5.33
N GLY A 226 -6.94 1.73 -5.42
CA GLY A 226 -7.62 2.36 -6.57
C GLY A 226 -6.92 2.17 -7.90
N LEU A 227 -5.60 2.26 -7.91
CA LEU A 227 -4.77 2.11 -9.12
C LEU A 227 -4.93 0.75 -9.81
N PHE A 228 -5.29 -0.28 -9.05
CA PHE A 228 -5.40 -1.66 -9.54
C PHE A 228 -6.83 -2.08 -9.92
N LYS A 229 -7.83 -1.18 -9.80
CA LYS A 229 -9.24 -1.51 -10.09
C LYS A 229 -9.48 -1.82 -11.57
N THR A 230 -8.87 -1.06 -12.49
CA THR A 230 -8.89 -1.39 -13.92
C THR A 230 -7.95 -2.55 -14.18
N LYS A 231 -8.52 -3.70 -14.58
CA LYS A 231 -7.77 -4.95 -14.73
C LYS A 231 -6.54 -4.79 -15.63
N TYR A 232 -5.43 -5.32 -15.15
CA TYR A 232 -4.12 -5.42 -15.82
C TYR A 232 -3.37 -4.10 -16.02
N VAL A 233 -3.99 -2.92 -15.97
CA VAL A 233 -3.30 -1.66 -16.28
C VAL A 233 -2.32 -1.30 -15.18
N GLY A 234 -2.81 -1.11 -13.95
CA GLY A 234 -1.96 -0.83 -12.80
C GLY A 234 -0.88 -1.88 -12.60
N GLN A 235 -1.23 -3.18 -12.74
CA GLN A 235 -0.28 -4.27 -12.59
C GLN A 235 0.87 -4.19 -13.61
N LYS A 236 0.56 -3.97 -14.91
CA LYS A 236 1.58 -3.91 -15.97
C LYS A 236 2.51 -2.72 -15.80
N LEU A 237 1.95 -1.54 -15.54
CA LEU A 237 2.75 -0.33 -15.39
C LEU A 237 3.60 -0.37 -14.11
N MET A 238 3.04 -0.85 -13.00
CA MET A 238 3.76 -1.05 -11.75
C MET A 238 4.87 -2.10 -11.91
N ALA A 239 4.57 -3.25 -12.51
CA ALA A 239 5.57 -4.31 -12.73
C ALA A 239 6.74 -3.80 -13.60
N GLY A 240 6.43 -2.99 -14.63
CA GLY A 240 7.46 -2.34 -15.46
C GLY A 240 8.33 -1.36 -14.67
N ALA A 241 7.73 -0.52 -13.82
CA ALA A 241 8.45 0.45 -13.01
C ALA A 241 9.31 -0.23 -11.92
N MET A 242 8.78 -1.24 -11.24
CA MET A 242 9.46 -1.95 -10.14
C MET A 242 10.35 -3.09 -10.61
N LYS A 243 10.33 -3.44 -11.89
CA LYS A 243 11.06 -4.61 -12.46
C LYS A 243 10.76 -5.93 -11.71
N THR A 244 9.57 -6.04 -11.14
CA THR A 244 9.14 -7.15 -10.28
C THR A 244 7.72 -7.56 -10.67
N PRO A 245 7.39 -8.86 -10.72
CA PRO A 245 6.02 -9.31 -10.97
C PRO A 245 5.02 -8.72 -9.97
N VAL A 246 3.88 -8.19 -10.47
CA VAL A 246 2.80 -7.65 -9.64
C VAL A 246 1.53 -8.45 -9.88
N SER A 247 0.95 -8.96 -8.81
CA SER A 247 -0.33 -9.67 -8.82
C SER A 247 -1.38 -8.92 -7.99
N VAL A 248 -2.65 -9.13 -8.31
CA VAL A 248 -3.78 -8.58 -7.55
C VAL A 248 -4.72 -9.73 -7.23
N LEU A 249 -5.02 -9.92 -5.95
CA LEU A 249 -5.98 -10.93 -5.50
C LEU A 249 -7.42 -10.43 -5.64
N SER A 250 -8.36 -11.33 -5.86
CA SER A 250 -9.79 -11.02 -5.87
C SER A 250 -10.29 -10.49 -4.52
N THR A 251 -9.63 -10.89 -3.42
CA THR A 251 -9.89 -10.44 -2.05
C THR A 251 -9.17 -9.14 -1.67
N ALA A 252 -8.37 -8.56 -2.57
CA ALA A 252 -7.59 -7.35 -2.28
C ALA A 252 -8.44 -6.12 -1.91
N GLY A 253 -9.75 -6.13 -2.22
CA GLY A 253 -10.70 -5.09 -1.82
C GLY A 253 -11.17 -5.16 -0.37
N GLU A 254 -11.05 -6.33 0.27
CA GLU A 254 -11.53 -6.58 1.63
C GLU A 254 -10.48 -6.25 2.71
N GLY A 255 -9.24 -6.07 2.33
CA GLY A 255 -8.14 -5.51 3.09
C GLY A 255 -8.05 -5.98 4.55
N GLY A 256 -8.07 -5.01 5.48
CA GLY A 256 -7.85 -5.26 6.90
C GLY A 256 -8.86 -6.22 7.55
N ALA A 257 -10.14 -6.16 7.17
CA ALA A 257 -11.18 -7.04 7.73
C ALA A 257 -10.90 -8.52 7.42
N TRP A 258 -10.50 -8.83 6.19
CA TRP A 258 -10.08 -10.17 5.81
C TRP A 258 -8.79 -10.59 6.52
N GLY A 259 -7.79 -9.72 6.54
CA GLY A 259 -6.51 -10.00 7.18
C GLY A 259 -6.63 -10.30 8.68
N ILE A 260 -7.42 -9.51 9.43
CA ILE A 260 -7.61 -9.78 10.86
C ILE A 260 -8.42 -11.06 11.10
N ALA A 261 -9.39 -11.39 10.23
CA ALA A 261 -10.12 -12.65 10.31
C ALA A 261 -9.19 -13.86 10.11
N VAL A 262 -8.25 -13.77 9.16
CA VAL A 262 -7.22 -14.80 8.94
C VAL A 262 -6.31 -14.92 10.16
N LEU A 263 -5.84 -13.81 10.75
CA LEU A 263 -5.02 -13.83 11.97
C LEU A 263 -5.77 -14.44 13.16
N ALA A 264 -7.05 -14.13 13.32
CA ALA A 264 -7.87 -14.73 14.37
C ALA A 264 -8.06 -16.26 14.17
N SER A 265 -8.24 -16.68 12.92
CA SER A 265 -8.27 -18.11 12.57
C SER A 265 -6.92 -18.79 12.83
N TYR A 266 -5.82 -18.13 12.46
CA TYR A 266 -4.47 -18.62 12.69
C TYR A 266 -4.16 -18.80 14.18
N ALA A 267 -4.56 -17.84 15.03
CA ALA A 267 -4.38 -17.95 16.48
C ALA A 267 -5.07 -19.18 17.09
N LYS A 268 -6.19 -19.61 16.48
CA LYS A 268 -6.98 -20.76 16.95
C LYS A 268 -6.55 -22.09 16.29
N ASN A 269 -6.14 -22.07 15.02
CA ASN A 269 -6.06 -23.25 14.17
C ASN A 269 -4.73 -23.35 13.39
N ASN A 270 -3.61 -22.81 13.90
CA ASN A 270 -2.35 -22.78 13.15
C ASN A 270 -1.71 -24.17 12.94
N PHE A 271 -2.13 -25.18 13.68
CA PHE A 271 -1.59 -26.55 13.59
C PHE A 271 -0.06 -26.65 13.69
N GLY A 272 0.60 -25.63 14.25
CA GLY A 272 2.06 -25.55 14.32
C GLY A 272 2.75 -25.11 13.02
N LEU A 273 1.97 -24.68 12.01
CA LEU A 273 2.49 -24.12 10.77
C LEU A 273 2.82 -22.64 10.92
N PRO A 274 3.82 -22.12 10.20
CA PRO A 274 4.09 -20.69 10.14
C PRO A 274 2.97 -19.95 9.36
N LEU A 275 2.83 -18.64 9.59
CA LEU A 275 1.77 -17.82 8.97
C LEU A 275 1.90 -17.77 7.43
N GLU A 276 3.07 -18.03 6.91
CA GLU A 276 3.38 -17.99 5.46
C GLU A 276 2.86 -19.23 4.71
N GLU A 277 2.52 -20.30 5.42
CA GLU A 277 1.98 -21.58 4.91
C GLU A 277 0.48 -21.73 5.19
#